data_8aceb11be7f4411c140e70bef01d7a6a
#
_entry.id   8aceb11be7f4411c140e70bef01d7a6a
#
_cell.length_a   1.000
_cell.length_b   1.000
_cell.length_c   1.000
_cell.angle_alpha   90.00
_cell.angle_beta   90.00
_cell.angle_gamma   90.00
#
_symmetry.space_group_name_H-M   'P 1'
#
loop_
_entity.id
_entity.type
_entity.pdbx_description
1 polymer ?
#
loop_
_entity_poly.entity_id
_entity_poly.type
_entity_poly.pdbx_seq_one_letter_code
_entity_poly.pdbx_strand_id
1 'polypeptide(L)'
;TDLGNGLLNMKKRIEEIGVIINFNGVVENNNYRPILVDECRGFVIVNDFAPFMFINAADAKAAQLFTIIHELAHIWLGKSAGFDNHNLLPAEDPIEKLCDMVAAEFLVPKDSILRLWNEKPSIDFAKRYFKVSPIVIARRLLDLKLIDKKHFFEFYNEYMKAIQFKKDNQTGGGDFYATSRKRISVSFATYVNQAVKQNKLLYRDAYKITGLKGDTFQTFVNQHLH
;
A
#
# COMPACT_ATOMS: atom_id res chain seq x y z
N THR A 1 -9.22 17.04 -1.68
CA THR A 1 -8.78 15.85 -2.46
C THR A 1 -8.98 14.61 -1.61
N ASP A 2 -9.80 13.66 -2.11
CA ASP A 2 -10.06 12.39 -1.45
C ASP A 2 -8.78 11.54 -1.46
N LEU A 3 -8.47 10.85 -0.35
CA LEU A 3 -7.36 9.88 -0.24
C LEU A 3 -7.41 8.80 -1.33
N GLY A 4 -8.61 8.43 -1.79
CA GLY A 4 -8.80 7.49 -2.88
C GLY A 4 -8.23 7.98 -4.21
N ASN A 5 -8.42 9.25 -4.54
CA ASN A 5 -7.85 9.87 -5.73
C ASN A 5 -6.33 10.05 -5.59
N GLY A 6 -5.84 10.31 -4.38
CA GLY A 6 -4.40 10.37 -4.09
C GLY A 6 -3.70 9.04 -4.36
N LEU A 7 -4.27 7.92 -3.90
CA LEU A 7 -3.76 6.57 -4.17
C LEU A 7 -3.75 6.21 -5.65
N LEU A 8 -4.82 6.56 -6.39
CA LEU A 8 -4.90 6.30 -7.82
C LEU A 8 -3.86 7.09 -8.61
N ASN A 9 -3.65 8.36 -8.26
CA ASN A 9 -2.61 9.18 -8.88
C ASN A 9 -1.21 8.66 -8.56
N MET A 10 -0.98 8.22 -7.32
CA MET A 10 0.31 7.64 -6.93
C MET A 10 0.56 6.32 -7.68
N LYS A 11 -0.44 5.43 -7.77
CA LYS A 11 -0.37 4.21 -8.58
C LYS A 11 0.07 4.52 -10.01
N LYS A 12 -0.61 5.47 -10.67
CA LYS A 12 -0.28 5.86 -12.04
C LYS A 12 1.17 6.33 -12.17
N ARG A 13 1.64 7.21 -11.29
CA ARG A 13 3.03 7.71 -11.30
C ARG A 13 4.06 6.61 -11.07
N ILE A 14 3.76 5.65 -10.21
CA ILE A 14 4.61 4.49 -9.96
C ILE A 14 4.69 3.58 -11.20
N GLU A 15 3.56 3.37 -11.88
CA GLU A 15 3.54 2.64 -13.15
C GLU A 15 4.28 3.38 -14.27
N GLU A 16 4.21 4.71 -14.32
CA GLU A 16 4.94 5.55 -15.29
C GLU A 16 6.47 5.43 -15.16
N ILE A 17 7.00 5.16 -13.97
CA ILE A 17 8.43 4.92 -13.75
C ILE A 17 8.84 3.44 -13.93
N GLY A 18 7.93 2.58 -14.42
CA GLY A 18 8.22 1.20 -14.78
C GLY A 18 8.02 0.17 -13.67
N VAL A 19 7.47 0.55 -12.52
CA VAL A 19 7.14 -0.38 -11.43
C VAL A 19 5.76 -0.97 -11.66
N ILE A 20 5.64 -2.28 -11.63
CA ILE A 20 4.33 -2.97 -11.68
C ILE A 20 3.75 -2.98 -10.28
N ILE A 21 2.65 -2.25 -10.06
CA ILE A 21 2.00 -2.19 -8.75
C ILE A 21 0.63 -2.88 -8.79
N ASN A 22 0.39 -3.80 -7.86
CA ASN A 22 -0.84 -4.56 -7.74
C ASN A 22 -1.49 -4.37 -6.36
N PHE A 23 -2.80 -4.10 -6.36
CA PHE A 23 -3.60 -3.98 -5.14
C PHE A 23 -4.56 -5.16 -5.04
N ASN A 24 -4.37 -6.05 -4.07
CA ASN A 24 -5.30 -7.14 -3.83
C ASN A 24 -5.43 -7.42 -2.33
N GLY A 25 -6.62 -7.77 -1.89
CA GLY A 25 -6.90 -8.15 -0.50
C GLY A 25 -7.36 -9.60 -0.36
N VAL A 26 -7.27 -10.41 -1.45
CA VAL A 26 -7.72 -11.80 -1.46
C VAL A 26 -6.79 -12.66 -2.29
N VAL A 27 -6.67 -13.94 -1.94
CA VAL A 27 -5.86 -14.91 -2.70
C VAL A 27 -6.64 -15.36 -3.93
N GLU A 28 -6.01 -15.38 -5.10
CA GLU A 28 -6.56 -15.90 -6.37
C GLU A 28 -7.93 -15.30 -6.76
N ASN A 29 -8.18 -14.03 -6.40
CA ASN A 29 -9.49 -13.37 -6.56
C ASN A 29 -10.65 -14.07 -5.83
N ASN A 30 -10.37 -14.91 -4.85
CA ASN A 30 -11.37 -15.60 -4.05
C ASN A 30 -11.69 -14.78 -2.78
N ASN A 31 -12.92 -14.23 -2.72
CA ASN A 31 -13.36 -13.40 -1.58
C ASN A 31 -13.47 -14.20 -0.26
N TYR A 32 -13.50 -15.53 -0.31
CA TYR A 32 -13.46 -16.40 0.87
C TYR A 32 -12.06 -16.67 1.40
N ARG A 33 -11.02 -16.14 0.72
CA ARG A 33 -9.61 -16.25 1.12
C ARG A 33 -8.99 -14.86 1.24
N PRO A 34 -9.38 -14.08 2.27
CA PRO A 34 -8.80 -12.75 2.49
C PRO A 34 -7.34 -12.88 2.90
N ILE A 35 -6.53 -11.91 2.46
CA ILE A 35 -5.17 -11.72 2.96
C ILE A 35 -5.28 -10.81 4.18
N LEU A 36 -4.95 -11.35 5.35
CA LEU A 36 -5.01 -10.57 6.58
C LEU A 36 -3.93 -9.48 6.58
N VAL A 37 -4.30 -8.28 6.99
CA VAL A 37 -3.37 -7.14 7.07
C VAL A 37 -2.21 -7.44 8.02
N ASP A 38 -2.48 -8.22 9.07
CA ASP A 38 -1.48 -8.63 10.05
C ASP A 38 -0.50 -9.71 9.50
N GLU A 39 -0.86 -10.38 8.39
CA GLU A 39 0.02 -11.33 7.70
C GLU A 39 0.86 -10.64 6.61
N CYS A 40 0.26 -9.70 5.88
CA CYS A 40 0.96 -9.02 4.80
C CYS A 40 0.29 -7.66 4.50
N ARG A 41 1.03 -6.57 4.63
CA ARG A 41 0.59 -5.22 4.22
C ARG A 41 1.02 -4.90 2.80
N GLY A 42 2.23 -5.30 2.44
CA GLY A 42 2.82 -5.15 1.13
C GLY A 42 4.13 -5.90 1.04
N PHE A 43 4.67 -5.99 -0.16
CA PHE A 43 6.02 -6.48 -0.44
C PHE A 43 6.49 -6.01 -1.81
N VAL A 44 7.79 -6.05 -2.03
CA VAL A 44 8.39 -5.83 -3.34
C VAL A 44 9.29 -6.98 -3.77
N ILE A 45 9.27 -7.24 -5.06
CA ILE A 45 10.25 -8.09 -5.74
C ILE A 45 11.03 -7.19 -6.68
N VAL A 46 12.29 -6.96 -6.37
CA VAL A 46 13.20 -6.22 -7.25
C VAL A 46 13.73 -7.16 -8.31
N ASN A 47 13.49 -6.82 -9.57
CA ASN A 47 13.89 -7.60 -10.73
C ASN A 47 14.46 -6.67 -11.79
N ASP A 48 15.46 -7.13 -12.57
CA ASP A 48 16.16 -6.34 -13.60
C ASP A 48 15.23 -5.88 -14.74
N PHE A 49 14.13 -6.58 -14.98
CA PHE A 49 13.20 -6.23 -16.05
C PHE A 49 12.13 -5.23 -15.61
N ALA A 50 11.49 -5.49 -14.47
CA ALA A 50 10.50 -4.59 -13.87
C ALA A 50 10.31 -4.94 -12.40
N PRO A 51 10.50 -4.00 -11.47
CA PRO A 51 10.15 -4.21 -10.08
C PRO A 51 8.65 -4.47 -9.94
N PHE A 52 8.29 -5.40 -9.06
CA PHE A 52 6.90 -5.71 -8.74
C PHE A 52 6.60 -5.31 -7.30
N MET A 53 5.54 -4.54 -7.09
CA MET A 53 5.05 -4.12 -5.78
C MET A 53 3.64 -4.66 -5.55
N PHE A 54 3.44 -5.32 -4.43
CA PHE A 54 2.13 -5.75 -3.96
C PHE A 54 1.70 -4.89 -2.77
N ILE A 55 0.43 -4.45 -2.76
CA ILE A 55 -0.19 -3.70 -1.66
C ILE A 55 -1.49 -4.39 -1.26
N ASN A 56 -1.64 -4.66 0.03
CA ASN A 56 -2.88 -5.24 0.54
C ASN A 56 -4.02 -4.22 0.49
N ALA A 57 -4.99 -4.47 -0.39
CA ALA A 57 -6.14 -3.59 -0.58
C ALA A 57 -7.14 -3.62 0.60
N ALA A 58 -7.03 -4.60 1.50
CA ALA A 58 -7.84 -4.68 2.71
C ALA A 58 -7.39 -3.70 3.80
N ASP A 59 -6.17 -3.16 3.72
CA ASP A 59 -5.67 -2.17 4.67
C ASP A 59 -6.33 -0.80 4.46
N ALA A 60 -6.29 0.04 5.49
CA ALA A 60 -6.79 1.40 5.41
C ALA A 60 -5.99 2.22 4.37
N LYS A 61 -6.65 3.08 3.59
CA LYS A 61 -6.02 3.86 2.52
C LYS A 61 -4.80 4.68 2.97
N ALA A 62 -4.84 5.22 4.17
CA ALA A 62 -3.71 5.96 4.75
C ALA A 62 -2.52 5.04 5.09
N ALA A 63 -2.79 3.80 5.49
CA ALA A 63 -1.74 2.79 5.71
C ALA A 63 -1.18 2.29 4.37
N GLN A 64 -2.04 2.06 3.37
CA GLN A 64 -1.60 1.73 2.01
C GLN A 64 -0.62 2.78 1.45
N LEU A 65 -0.86 4.09 1.68
CA LEU A 65 0.07 5.15 1.28
C LEU A 65 1.44 5.01 1.94
N PHE A 66 1.48 4.72 3.24
CA PHE A 66 2.73 4.49 3.95
C PHE A 66 3.46 3.28 3.37
N THR A 67 2.77 2.15 3.22
CA THR A 67 3.32 0.93 2.64
C THR A 67 3.88 1.17 1.23
N ILE A 68 3.17 1.89 0.36
CA ILE A 68 3.66 2.19 -1.00
C ILE A 68 5.00 2.92 -0.98
N ILE A 69 5.16 3.94 -0.13
CA ILE A 69 6.42 4.71 -0.07
C ILE A 69 7.53 3.88 0.57
N HIS A 70 7.20 3.10 1.58
CA HIS A 70 8.12 2.15 2.20
C HIS A 70 8.67 1.14 1.18
N GLU A 71 7.78 0.48 0.45
CA GLU A 71 8.14 -0.49 -0.59
C GLU A 71 8.89 0.15 -1.77
N LEU A 72 8.57 1.39 -2.11
CA LEU A 72 9.30 2.15 -3.12
C LEU A 72 10.74 2.44 -2.67
N ALA A 73 10.97 2.69 -1.39
CA ALA A 73 12.30 2.84 -0.83
C ALA A 73 13.14 1.56 -0.99
N HIS A 74 12.55 0.38 -0.77
CA HIS A 74 13.20 -0.90 -1.04
C HIS A 74 13.60 -1.07 -2.51
N ILE A 75 12.74 -0.65 -3.45
CA ILE A 75 13.07 -0.68 -4.88
C ILE A 75 14.29 0.20 -5.16
N TRP A 76 14.34 1.42 -4.63
CA TRP A 76 15.49 2.32 -4.84
C TRP A 76 16.78 1.81 -4.20
N LEU A 77 16.67 1.06 -3.12
CA LEU A 77 17.83 0.39 -2.50
C LEU A 77 18.26 -0.87 -3.28
N GLY A 78 17.50 -1.32 -4.28
CA GLY A 78 17.76 -2.56 -5.00
C GLY A 78 17.58 -3.80 -4.12
N LYS A 79 16.74 -3.74 -3.10
CA LYS A 79 16.51 -4.81 -2.13
C LYS A 79 15.07 -5.28 -2.19
N SER A 80 14.87 -6.55 -2.53
CA SER A 80 13.56 -7.17 -2.36
C SER A 80 13.20 -7.20 -0.88
N ALA A 81 12.00 -6.76 -0.55
CA ALA A 81 11.43 -6.89 0.78
C ALA A 81 10.54 -8.13 0.85
N GLY A 82 10.71 -8.92 1.90
CA GLY A 82 9.84 -10.03 2.23
C GLY A 82 8.56 -9.59 2.93
N PHE A 83 7.80 -10.57 3.41
CA PHE A 83 6.56 -10.36 4.17
C PHE A 83 6.86 -9.87 5.59
N ASP A 84 7.47 -8.70 5.75
CA ASP A 84 7.71 -8.19 7.08
C ASP A 84 6.45 -7.53 7.65
N ASN A 85 5.98 -8.15 8.70
CA ASN A 85 4.78 -7.75 9.43
C ASN A 85 5.13 -6.61 10.41
N HIS A 86 5.44 -5.44 9.87
CA HIS A 86 5.66 -4.27 10.71
C HIS A 86 4.32 -3.75 11.21
N ASN A 87 3.95 -4.13 12.43
CA ASN A 87 2.81 -3.58 13.17
C ASN A 87 2.98 -2.07 13.48
N LEU A 88 3.67 -1.31 12.59
CA LEU A 88 4.01 0.11 12.79
C LEU A 88 4.84 0.35 14.06
N LEU A 89 5.41 -0.71 14.63
CA LEU A 89 6.41 -0.65 15.70
C LEU A 89 7.79 -0.32 15.10
N PRO A 90 8.72 0.24 15.91
CA PRO A 90 10.08 0.49 15.47
C PRO A 90 10.75 -0.78 14.94
N ALA A 91 11.13 -0.77 13.67
CA ALA A 91 11.89 -1.86 13.06
C ALA A 91 13.27 -1.99 13.74
N GLU A 92 13.82 -3.22 13.79
CA GLU A 92 15.17 -3.45 14.29
C GLU A 92 16.20 -3.47 13.15
N ASP A 93 15.80 -3.99 12.00
CA ASP A 93 16.65 -4.05 10.80
C ASP A 93 16.98 -2.64 10.27
N PRO A 94 18.26 -2.35 9.93
CA PRO A 94 18.68 -1.03 9.46
C PRO A 94 18.04 -0.61 8.12
N ILE A 95 17.76 -1.57 7.22
CA ILE A 95 17.14 -1.28 5.92
C ILE A 95 15.68 -0.91 6.14
N GLU A 96 14.97 -1.67 6.96
CA GLU A 96 13.59 -1.40 7.32
C GLU A 96 13.44 -0.04 8.04
N LYS A 97 14.37 0.27 8.96
CA LYS A 97 14.44 1.62 9.58
C LYS A 97 14.59 2.72 8.54
N LEU A 98 15.45 2.52 7.56
CA LEU A 98 15.67 3.50 6.51
C LEU A 98 14.42 3.67 5.65
N CYS A 99 13.78 2.58 5.25
CA CYS A 99 12.53 2.62 4.48
C CYS A 99 11.40 3.30 5.26
N ASP A 100 11.27 3.00 6.56
CA ASP A 100 10.34 3.68 7.48
C ASP A 100 10.63 5.18 7.55
N MET A 101 11.90 5.57 7.68
CA MET A 101 12.31 6.98 7.73
C MET A 101 11.98 7.72 6.43
N VAL A 102 12.23 7.07 5.28
CA VAL A 102 11.88 7.63 3.96
C VAL A 102 10.37 7.82 3.83
N ALA A 103 9.59 6.81 4.20
CA ALA A 103 8.13 6.89 4.16
C ALA A 103 7.59 7.98 5.11
N ALA A 104 8.14 8.05 6.31
CA ALA A 104 7.75 9.05 7.30
C ALA A 104 8.11 10.48 6.85
N GLU A 105 9.31 10.69 6.30
CA GLU A 105 9.73 12.00 5.78
C GLU A 105 8.90 12.44 4.58
N PHE A 106 8.58 11.52 3.66
CA PHE A 106 7.76 11.82 2.49
C PHE A 106 6.34 12.22 2.87
N LEU A 107 5.71 11.49 3.80
CA LEU A 107 4.32 11.71 4.19
C LEU A 107 4.14 12.81 5.24
N VAL A 108 5.12 12.95 6.13
CA VAL A 108 5.11 13.88 7.26
C VAL A 108 6.47 14.57 7.36
N PRO A 109 6.78 15.54 6.47
CA PRO A 109 8.06 16.21 6.45
C PRO A 109 8.40 16.85 7.80
N LYS A 110 9.67 16.67 8.24
CA LYS A 110 10.16 17.11 9.56
C LYS A 110 9.83 18.56 9.85
N ASP A 111 10.18 19.47 8.96
CA ASP A 111 10.00 20.91 9.20
C ASP A 111 8.51 21.29 9.28
N SER A 112 7.66 20.58 8.54
CA SER A 112 6.22 20.83 8.57
C SER A 112 5.57 20.34 9.86
N ILE A 113 5.93 19.15 10.34
CA ILE A 113 5.37 18.63 11.60
C ILE A 113 5.89 19.41 12.80
N LEU A 114 7.17 19.85 12.82
CA LEU A 114 7.72 20.66 13.89
C LEU A 114 6.97 22.00 14.02
N ARG A 115 6.73 22.70 12.91
CA ARG A 115 5.94 23.94 12.90
C ARG A 115 4.53 23.69 13.42
N LEU A 116 3.85 22.68 12.87
CA LEU A 116 2.48 22.36 13.23
C LEU A 116 2.34 21.97 14.71
N TRP A 117 3.31 21.19 15.21
CA TRP A 117 3.32 20.73 16.61
C TRP A 117 3.55 21.85 17.61
N ASN A 118 4.43 22.81 17.27
CA ASN A 118 4.66 23.99 18.09
C ASN A 118 3.42 24.89 18.17
N GLU A 119 2.65 25.01 17.09
CA GLU A 119 1.41 25.78 17.06
C GLU A 119 0.27 25.07 17.78
N LYS A 120 0.11 23.77 17.53
CA LYS A 120 -0.98 22.95 18.06
C LYS A 120 -0.54 21.49 18.25
N PRO A 121 -0.07 21.11 19.45
CA PRO A 121 0.37 19.74 19.73
C PRO A 121 -0.83 18.78 19.84
N SER A 122 -1.32 18.29 18.71
CA SER A 122 -2.45 17.37 18.61
C SER A 122 -2.25 16.38 17.46
N ILE A 123 -2.23 15.08 17.79
CA ILE A 123 -2.19 13.99 16.81
C ILE A 123 -3.40 14.06 15.87
N ASP A 124 -4.59 14.36 16.40
CA ASP A 124 -5.81 14.47 15.60
C ASP A 124 -5.81 15.64 14.62
N PHE A 125 -5.17 16.73 14.97
CA PHE A 125 -4.98 17.86 14.08
C PHE A 125 -3.95 17.51 13.00
N ALA A 126 -2.81 16.96 13.39
CA ALA A 126 -1.74 16.57 12.47
C ALA A 126 -2.19 15.51 11.45
N LYS A 127 -2.91 14.45 11.88
CA LYS A 127 -3.43 13.43 10.95
C LYS A 127 -4.35 14.00 9.87
N ARG A 128 -5.17 15.00 10.22
CA ARG A 128 -6.05 15.69 9.26
C ARG A 128 -5.28 16.56 8.29
N TYR A 129 -4.25 17.24 8.78
CA TYR A 129 -3.39 18.08 7.96
C TYR A 129 -2.59 17.27 6.95
N PHE A 130 -1.89 16.23 7.39
CA PHE A 130 -1.06 15.37 6.53
C PHE A 130 -1.85 14.27 5.82
N LYS A 131 -3.11 14.03 6.18
CA LYS A 131 -3.99 12.96 5.64
C LYS A 131 -3.38 11.55 5.79
N VAL A 132 -2.72 11.31 6.88
CA VAL A 132 -2.14 10.01 7.25
C VAL A 132 -2.88 9.40 8.45
N SER A 133 -2.56 8.14 8.78
CA SER A 133 -3.12 7.51 9.98
C SER A 133 -2.57 8.14 11.27
N PRO A 134 -3.33 8.12 12.37
CA PRO A 134 -2.86 8.66 13.66
C PRO A 134 -1.57 8.00 14.12
N ILE A 135 -1.39 6.70 13.85
CA ILE A 135 -0.20 5.97 14.26
C ILE A 135 1.05 6.40 13.48
N VAL A 136 0.92 6.80 12.21
CA VAL A 136 2.03 7.39 11.43
C VAL A 136 2.49 8.70 12.07
N ILE A 137 1.55 9.55 12.52
CA ILE A 137 1.90 10.78 13.25
C ILE A 137 2.59 10.45 14.57
N ALA A 138 2.01 9.57 15.38
CA ALA A 138 2.59 9.19 16.68
C ALA A 138 4.02 8.63 16.52
N ARG A 139 4.23 7.77 15.50
CA ARG A 139 5.55 7.24 15.19
C ARG A 139 6.53 8.35 14.77
N ARG A 140 6.10 9.27 13.90
CA ARG A 140 6.93 10.42 13.49
C ARG A 140 7.31 11.30 14.67
N LEU A 141 6.39 11.55 15.59
CA LEU A 141 6.66 12.31 16.81
C LEU A 141 7.67 11.62 17.72
N LEU A 142 7.60 10.29 17.84
CA LEU A 142 8.58 9.48 18.57
C LEU A 142 9.97 9.57 17.91
N ASP A 143 10.06 9.40 16.60
CA ASP A 143 11.30 9.46 15.85
C ASP A 143 11.98 10.84 15.97
N LEU A 144 11.17 11.91 16.03
CA LEU A 144 11.64 13.29 16.24
C LEU A 144 11.81 13.66 17.71
N LYS A 145 11.62 12.73 18.64
CA LYS A 145 11.71 12.93 20.10
C LYS A 145 10.77 14.02 20.64
N LEU A 146 9.65 14.25 19.97
CA LEU A 146 8.58 15.18 20.41
C LEU A 146 7.66 14.52 21.44
N ILE A 147 7.60 13.20 21.44
CA ILE A 147 6.99 12.38 22.49
C ILE A 147 8.00 11.29 22.91
N ASP A 148 7.89 10.79 24.13
CA ASP A 148 8.70 9.70 24.61
C ASP A 148 8.09 8.31 24.26
N LYS A 149 8.85 7.25 24.52
CA LYS A 149 8.40 5.88 24.27
C LYS A 149 7.13 5.52 25.06
N LYS A 150 7.00 5.99 26.30
CA LYS A 150 5.86 5.70 27.16
C LYS A 150 4.57 6.24 26.55
N HIS A 151 4.54 7.49 26.17
CA HIS A 151 3.39 8.12 25.53
C HIS A 151 3.06 7.47 24.18
N PHE A 152 4.08 7.08 23.41
CA PHE A 152 3.86 6.36 22.15
C PHE A 152 3.17 5.02 22.39
N PHE A 153 3.64 4.19 23.34
CA PHE A 153 3.06 2.87 23.59
C PHE A 153 1.67 2.94 24.24
N GLU A 154 1.41 3.92 25.08
CA GLU A 154 0.08 4.18 25.59
C GLU A 154 -0.90 4.48 24.43
N PHE A 155 -0.53 5.41 23.56
CA PHE A 155 -1.31 5.74 22.36
C PHE A 155 -1.48 4.53 21.42
N TYR A 156 -0.40 3.78 21.17
CA TYR A 156 -0.43 2.59 20.32
C TYR A 156 -1.42 1.54 20.83
N ASN A 157 -1.40 1.25 22.12
CA ASN A 157 -2.29 0.25 22.73
C ASN A 157 -3.76 0.68 22.63
N GLU A 158 -4.07 1.94 22.86
CA GLU A 158 -5.43 2.48 22.67
C GLU A 158 -5.89 2.43 21.23
N TYR A 159 -5.01 2.81 20.30
CA TYR A 159 -5.27 2.76 18.87
C TYR A 159 -5.54 1.34 18.37
N MET A 160 -4.75 0.35 18.81
CA MET A 160 -4.95 -1.06 18.44
C MET A 160 -6.27 -1.62 18.99
N LYS A 161 -6.64 -1.29 20.23
CA LYS A 161 -7.95 -1.65 20.79
C LYS A 161 -9.10 -1.07 19.97
N ALA A 162 -8.99 0.19 19.56
CA ALA A 162 -10.01 0.85 18.73
C ALA A 162 -10.14 0.22 17.33
N ILE A 163 -9.02 -0.22 16.72
CA ILE A 163 -9.04 -0.95 15.44
C ILE A 163 -9.72 -2.31 15.60
N GLN A 164 -9.36 -3.07 16.63
CA GLN A 164 -9.95 -4.38 16.88
C GLN A 164 -11.46 -4.27 17.07
N PHE A 165 -11.91 -3.34 17.88
CA PHE A 165 -13.35 -3.08 18.08
C PHE A 165 -14.08 -2.75 16.77
N LYS A 166 -13.44 -2.01 15.86
CA LYS A 166 -14.02 -1.70 14.54
C LYS A 166 -14.07 -2.93 13.63
N LYS A 167 -13.03 -3.77 13.63
CA LYS A 167 -13.00 -5.02 12.85
C LYS A 167 -14.14 -5.96 13.28
N ASP A 168 -14.37 -6.12 14.58
CA ASP A 168 -15.38 -7.01 15.14
C ASP A 168 -16.83 -6.57 14.78
N ASN A 169 -17.03 -5.28 14.47
CA ASN A 169 -18.34 -4.69 14.17
C ASN A 169 -18.56 -4.37 12.68
N GLN A 170 -17.63 -4.73 11.78
CA GLN A 170 -17.80 -4.52 10.34
C GLN A 170 -18.58 -5.66 9.68
N THR A 171 -19.77 -5.35 9.18
CA THR A 171 -20.52 -6.21 8.23
C THR A 171 -20.02 -5.93 6.82
N GLY A 172 -19.41 -6.95 6.18
CA GLY A 172 -18.80 -6.83 4.87
C GLY A 172 -19.79 -6.72 3.72
N GLY A 173 -19.46 -5.92 2.72
CA GLY A 173 -20.11 -5.86 1.41
C GLY A 173 -19.39 -4.90 0.49
N GLY A 174 -18.81 -5.38 -0.61
CA GLY A 174 -18.10 -4.57 -1.59
C GLY A 174 -18.44 -4.97 -3.03
N ASP A 175 -18.52 -3.99 -3.94
CA ASP A 175 -18.75 -4.21 -5.35
C ASP A 175 -17.53 -4.89 -6.02
N PHE A 176 -17.76 -6.08 -6.58
CA PHE A 176 -16.73 -6.90 -7.25
C PHE A 176 -16.10 -6.17 -8.44
N TYR A 177 -16.87 -5.49 -9.29
CA TYR A 177 -16.36 -4.84 -10.50
C TYR A 177 -15.57 -3.57 -10.18
N ALA A 178 -15.98 -2.78 -9.22
CA ALA A 178 -15.25 -1.61 -8.76
C ALA A 178 -13.90 -2.00 -8.11
N THR A 179 -13.83 -3.22 -7.55
CA THR A 179 -12.62 -3.76 -6.92
C THR A 179 -11.66 -4.37 -7.94
N SER A 180 -12.13 -5.03 -8.99
CA SER A 180 -11.31 -5.66 -10.03
C SER A 180 -10.42 -4.67 -10.77
N ARG A 181 -10.95 -3.46 -11.08
CA ARG A 181 -10.19 -2.37 -11.74
C ARG A 181 -9.00 -1.86 -10.91
N LYS A 182 -9.09 -1.98 -9.58
CA LYS A 182 -8.02 -1.55 -8.67
C LYS A 182 -6.95 -2.62 -8.48
N ARG A 183 -7.33 -3.89 -8.67
CA ARG A 183 -6.47 -5.05 -8.40
C ARG A 183 -5.35 -5.24 -9.39
N ILE A 184 -5.56 -4.96 -10.68
CA ILE A 184 -4.59 -5.27 -11.73
C ILE A 184 -3.93 -3.99 -12.23
N SER A 185 -2.62 -4.04 -12.36
CA SER A 185 -1.84 -2.99 -13.03
C SER A 185 -2.24 -2.94 -14.51
N VAL A 186 -2.59 -1.74 -14.99
CA VAL A 186 -2.90 -1.53 -16.41
C VAL A 186 -1.67 -1.79 -17.26
N SER A 187 -0.50 -1.33 -16.82
CA SER A 187 0.78 -1.58 -17.49
C SER A 187 1.08 -3.07 -17.60
N PHE A 188 0.89 -3.84 -16.51
CA PHE A 188 1.06 -5.28 -16.53
C PHE A 188 0.10 -5.97 -17.49
N ALA A 189 -1.18 -5.62 -17.45
CA ALA A 189 -2.18 -6.18 -18.37
C ALA A 189 -1.85 -5.85 -19.85
N THR A 190 -1.29 -4.64 -20.10
CA THR A 190 -0.80 -4.26 -21.44
C THR A 190 0.30 -5.19 -21.93
N TYR A 191 1.33 -5.44 -21.11
CA TYR A 191 2.41 -6.34 -21.45
C TYR A 191 1.92 -7.78 -21.69
N VAL A 192 1.04 -8.28 -20.82
CA VAL A 192 0.43 -9.60 -20.98
C VAL A 192 -0.36 -9.70 -22.29
N ASN A 193 -1.19 -8.69 -22.59
CA ASN A 193 -1.97 -8.66 -23.83
C ASN A 193 -1.08 -8.60 -25.08
N GLN A 194 -0.01 -7.81 -25.03
CA GLN A 194 0.97 -7.75 -26.12
C GLN A 194 1.67 -9.10 -26.31
N ALA A 195 2.07 -9.77 -25.23
CA ALA A 195 2.68 -11.09 -25.30
C ALA A 195 1.74 -12.14 -25.93
N VAL A 196 0.42 -12.07 -25.60
CA VAL A 196 -0.59 -12.93 -26.22
C VAL A 196 -0.73 -12.60 -27.71
N LYS A 197 -0.86 -11.34 -28.10
CA LYS A 197 -0.95 -10.91 -29.51
C LYS A 197 0.27 -11.31 -30.34
N GLN A 198 1.45 -11.37 -29.71
CA GLN A 198 2.70 -11.81 -30.35
C GLN A 198 2.91 -13.31 -30.31
N ASN A 199 1.94 -14.10 -29.86
CA ASN A 199 2.03 -15.56 -29.67
C ASN A 199 3.17 -16.02 -28.74
N LYS A 200 3.63 -15.13 -27.83
CA LYS A 200 4.65 -15.42 -26.81
C LYS A 200 4.04 -15.98 -25.53
N LEU A 201 2.73 -15.80 -25.33
CA LEU A 201 1.98 -16.26 -24.18
C LEU A 201 0.62 -16.82 -24.63
N LEU A 202 0.23 -17.96 -24.07
CA LEU A 202 -1.09 -18.52 -24.34
C LEU A 202 -2.16 -17.78 -23.51
N TYR A 203 -3.38 -17.68 -24.05
CA TYR A 203 -4.51 -17.10 -23.32
C TYR A 203 -4.74 -17.74 -21.96
N ARG A 204 -4.59 -19.06 -21.86
CA ARG A 204 -4.70 -19.80 -20.59
C ARG A 204 -3.73 -19.26 -19.54
N ASP A 205 -2.50 -18.99 -19.94
CA ASP A 205 -1.47 -18.52 -19.01
C ASP A 205 -1.68 -17.02 -18.68
N ALA A 206 -2.12 -16.22 -19.66
CA ALA A 206 -2.53 -14.85 -19.44
C ALA A 206 -3.66 -14.75 -18.39
N TYR A 207 -4.67 -15.62 -18.48
CA TYR A 207 -5.76 -15.68 -17.51
C TYR A 207 -5.27 -16.05 -16.11
N LYS A 208 -4.31 -16.98 -16.03
CA LYS A 208 -3.73 -17.44 -14.77
C LYS A 208 -2.95 -16.32 -14.07
N ILE A 209 -2.08 -15.61 -14.80
CA ILE A 209 -1.21 -14.58 -14.22
C ILE A 209 -1.94 -13.26 -13.93
N THR A 210 -2.98 -12.93 -14.70
CA THR A 210 -3.80 -11.74 -14.44
C THR A 210 -4.94 -12.01 -13.45
N GLY A 211 -5.29 -13.27 -13.21
CA GLY A 211 -6.46 -13.66 -12.45
C GLY A 211 -7.79 -13.31 -13.13
N LEU A 212 -7.76 -12.82 -14.38
CA LEU A 212 -8.95 -12.53 -15.19
C LEU A 212 -9.18 -13.72 -16.15
N LYS A 213 -10.40 -14.21 -16.22
CA LYS A 213 -10.73 -15.39 -17.05
C LYS A 213 -11.63 -15.01 -18.23
N GLY A 214 -11.38 -15.63 -19.40
CA GLY A 214 -12.24 -15.55 -20.56
C GLY A 214 -12.65 -14.12 -20.94
N ASP A 215 -13.96 -13.89 -21.01
CA ASP A 215 -14.55 -12.61 -21.42
C ASP A 215 -14.15 -11.43 -20.49
N THR A 216 -13.86 -11.70 -19.22
CA THR A 216 -13.44 -10.66 -18.27
C THR A 216 -12.08 -10.09 -18.65
N PHE A 217 -11.13 -10.94 -19.12
CA PHE A 217 -9.83 -10.47 -19.61
C PHE A 217 -10.00 -9.62 -20.88
N GLN A 218 -10.82 -10.09 -21.83
CA GLN A 218 -11.06 -9.37 -23.07
C GLN A 218 -11.78 -8.02 -22.83
N THR A 219 -12.76 -8.02 -21.94
CA THR A 219 -13.47 -6.78 -21.52
C THR A 219 -12.51 -5.79 -20.88
N PHE A 220 -11.62 -6.26 -19.99
CA PHE A 220 -10.62 -5.41 -19.34
C PHE A 220 -9.67 -4.80 -20.38
N VAL A 221 -9.17 -5.63 -21.32
CA VAL A 221 -8.30 -5.19 -22.42
C VAL A 221 -8.98 -4.10 -23.25
N ASN A 222 -10.22 -4.35 -23.68
CA ASN A 222 -10.98 -3.42 -24.53
C ASN A 222 -11.33 -2.11 -23.83
N GLN A 223 -11.48 -2.12 -22.50
CA GLN A 223 -11.85 -0.91 -21.74
C GLN A 223 -10.65 -0.06 -21.32
N HIS A 224 -9.46 -0.61 -21.22
CA HIS A 224 -8.32 0.05 -20.56
C HIS A 224 -7.05 0.15 -21.40
N LEU A 225 -6.94 -0.57 -22.54
CA LEU A 225 -5.71 -0.65 -23.33
C LEU A 225 -5.83 -0.01 -24.73
N HIS A 226 -6.78 0.89 -24.91
CA HIS A 226 -6.92 1.71 -26.13
C HIS A 226 -6.47 3.13 -25.90
#